data_fd729050e307814e1545cd4c7074dbdf
#
_entry.id   fd729050e307814e1545cd4c7074dbdf
#
_cell.length_a   1.000
_cell.length_b   1.000
_cell.length_c   1.000
_cell.angle_alpha   90.00
_cell.angle_beta   90.00
_cell.angle_gamma   90.00
#
_symmetry.space_group_name_H-M   'P 1'
#
loop_
_entity.id
_entity.type
_entity.pdbx_description
1 polymer ?
#
loop_
_entity_poly.entity_id
_entity_poly.type
_entity_poly.pdbx_seq_one_letter_code
_entity_poly.pdbx_strand_id
1 'polypeptide(L)'
;YVFITFVLNFLPKGLVGLLLAVIISAAMSSTAGEVSALATTTYVDYYTVFKGESQRPKRTIRMLTFIWGLAAIGVALAAPLYENLIQLVNVLGSLFYGTILGFFLVALFIKQVGVKSILMAGILGQFVVFFCHYLNITEIISLGYLWYNVIGSVTVVATALAFHFWFRRGSVY
;
A
#
# COMPACT_ATOMS: atom_id res chain seq x y z
N TYR A 1 -0.57 26.27 -4.39
CA TYR A 1 -1.93 26.80 -4.69
C TYR A 1 -2.02 27.50 -6.06
N VAL A 2 -0.92 27.61 -6.84
CA VAL A 2 -0.90 28.35 -8.13
C VAL A 2 -1.97 27.84 -9.09
N PHE A 3 -2.14 26.53 -9.23
CA PHE A 3 -3.14 25.94 -10.13
C PHE A 3 -4.58 26.32 -9.74
N ILE A 4 -4.94 26.21 -8.46
CA ILE A 4 -6.28 26.53 -7.98
C ILE A 4 -6.56 28.04 -8.16
N THR A 5 -5.59 28.88 -7.84
CA THR A 5 -5.69 30.34 -8.02
C THR A 5 -5.90 30.70 -9.49
N PHE A 6 -5.16 30.07 -10.40
CA PHE A 6 -5.34 30.26 -11.84
C PHE A 6 -6.75 29.85 -12.30
N VAL A 7 -7.21 28.67 -11.90
CA VAL A 7 -8.53 28.15 -12.27
C VAL A 7 -9.64 29.11 -11.81
N LEU A 8 -9.58 29.61 -10.58
CA LEU A 8 -10.62 30.45 -10.02
C LEU A 8 -10.64 31.88 -10.57
N ASN A 9 -9.46 32.42 -10.92
CA ASN A 9 -9.35 33.82 -11.33
C ASN A 9 -9.35 34.04 -12.86
N PHE A 10 -8.92 33.07 -13.64
CA PHE A 10 -8.70 33.26 -15.09
C PHE A 10 -9.63 32.42 -15.97
N LEU A 11 -10.32 31.39 -15.44
CA LEU A 11 -11.23 30.60 -16.25
C LEU A 11 -12.68 31.10 -16.16
N PRO A 12 -13.43 31.00 -17.29
CA PRO A 12 -14.88 31.26 -17.28
C PRO A 12 -15.61 30.32 -16.30
N LYS A 13 -16.65 30.82 -15.64
CA LYS A 13 -17.39 30.07 -14.60
C LYS A 13 -17.87 28.68 -15.05
N GLY A 14 -18.24 28.51 -16.33
CA GLY A 14 -18.65 27.21 -16.88
C GLY A 14 -17.51 26.20 -16.93
N LEU A 15 -16.29 26.64 -17.29
CA LEU A 15 -15.10 25.76 -17.30
C LEU A 15 -14.65 25.41 -15.90
N VAL A 16 -14.77 26.31 -14.94
CA VAL A 16 -14.49 26.00 -13.51
C VAL A 16 -15.41 24.88 -13.01
N GLY A 17 -16.71 24.98 -13.31
CA GLY A 17 -17.67 23.92 -12.93
C GLY A 17 -17.38 22.59 -13.59
N LEU A 18 -17.01 22.59 -14.89
CA LEU A 18 -16.63 21.38 -15.59
C LEU A 18 -15.38 20.73 -15.00
N LEU A 19 -14.34 21.50 -14.69
CA LEU A 19 -13.12 21.01 -14.06
C LEU A 19 -13.39 20.41 -12.68
N LEU A 20 -14.20 21.05 -11.86
CA LEU A 20 -14.60 20.50 -10.54
C LEU A 20 -15.37 19.19 -10.70
N ALA A 21 -16.30 19.11 -11.65
CA ALA A 21 -17.05 17.88 -11.92
C ALA A 21 -16.12 16.73 -12.36
N VAL A 22 -15.15 17.01 -13.23
CA VAL A 22 -14.15 16.02 -13.68
C VAL A 22 -13.28 15.54 -12.52
N ILE A 23 -12.76 16.45 -11.68
CA ILE A 23 -11.93 16.09 -10.53
C ILE A 23 -12.71 15.22 -9.55
N ILE A 24 -13.95 15.60 -9.22
CA ILE A 24 -14.81 14.83 -8.31
C ILE A 24 -15.12 13.45 -8.92
N SER A 25 -15.47 13.39 -10.21
CA SER A 25 -15.76 12.12 -10.87
C SER A 25 -14.56 11.19 -10.91
N ALA A 26 -13.37 11.72 -11.19
CA ALA A 26 -12.13 10.94 -11.18
C ALA A 26 -11.81 10.41 -9.77
N ALA A 27 -11.92 11.24 -8.74
CA ALA A 27 -11.74 10.85 -7.35
C ALA A 27 -12.73 9.75 -6.92
N MET A 28 -14.02 9.92 -7.25
CA MET A 28 -15.04 8.92 -6.94
C MET A 28 -14.78 7.59 -7.63
N SER A 29 -14.35 7.60 -8.90
CA SER A 29 -14.05 6.39 -9.66
C SER A 29 -12.90 5.61 -9.03
N SER A 30 -11.79 6.29 -8.70
CA SER A 30 -10.63 5.66 -8.04
C SER A 30 -11.00 5.09 -6.68
N THR A 31 -11.63 5.88 -5.82
CA THR A 31 -12.03 5.46 -4.47
C THR A 31 -12.99 4.27 -4.50
N ALA A 32 -13.96 4.27 -5.42
CA ALA A 32 -14.89 3.15 -5.55
C ALA A 32 -14.17 1.85 -5.94
N GLY A 33 -13.19 1.93 -6.85
CA GLY A 33 -12.35 0.81 -7.24
C GLY A 33 -11.54 0.26 -6.08
N GLU A 34 -10.87 1.12 -5.32
CA GLU A 34 -10.05 0.76 -4.16
C GLU A 34 -10.87 0.10 -3.05
N VAL A 35 -12.02 0.69 -2.67
CA VAL A 35 -12.91 0.12 -1.65
C VAL A 35 -13.45 -1.23 -2.09
N SER A 36 -13.80 -1.39 -3.37
CA SER A 36 -14.25 -2.68 -3.93
C SER A 36 -13.14 -3.72 -3.92
N ALA A 37 -11.90 -3.34 -4.27
CA ALA A 37 -10.74 -4.22 -4.23
C ALA A 37 -10.46 -4.70 -2.80
N LEU A 38 -10.42 -3.77 -1.82
CA LEU A 38 -10.23 -4.10 -0.40
C LEU A 38 -11.31 -5.07 0.12
N ALA A 39 -12.57 -4.82 -0.22
CA ALA A 39 -13.68 -5.69 0.17
C ALA A 39 -13.55 -7.10 -0.44
N THR A 40 -13.17 -7.19 -1.72
CA THR A 40 -13.00 -8.47 -2.41
C THR A 40 -11.80 -9.24 -1.88
N THR A 41 -10.67 -8.59 -1.68
CA THR A 41 -9.47 -9.20 -1.10
C THR A 41 -9.76 -9.69 0.33
N THR A 42 -10.43 -8.88 1.15
CA THR A 42 -10.83 -9.29 2.49
C THR A 42 -11.76 -10.52 2.45
N TYR A 43 -12.67 -10.58 1.49
CA TYR A 43 -13.54 -11.75 1.32
C TYR A 43 -12.75 -12.99 0.91
N VAL A 44 -11.89 -12.89 -0.10
CA VAL A 44 -11.14 -14.02 -0.63
C VAL A 44 -10.07 -14.51 0.34
N ASP A 45 -9.24 -13.60 0.87
CA ASP A 45 -8.04 -13.97 1.62
C ASP A 45 -8.33 -14.28 3.10
N TYR A 46 -9.34 -13.64 3.69
CA TYR A 46 -9.67 -13.84 5.10
C TYR A 46 -10.97 -14.60 5.31
N TYR A 47 -12.07 -14.10 4.74
CA TYR A 47 -13.37 -14.69 5.05
C TYR A 47 -13.49 -16.14 4.59
N THR A 48 -13.07 -16.45 3.34
CA THR A 48 -13.13 -17.82 2.82
C THR A 48 -12.17 -18.76 3.53
N VAL A 49 -10.99 -18.27 3.93
CA VAL A 49 -9.98 -19.08 4.64
C VAL A 49 -10.45 -19.46 6.05
N PHE A 50 -11.06 -18.50 6.78
CA PHE A 50 -11.45 -18.73 8.18
C PHE A 50 -12.87 -19.28 8.36
N LYS A 51 -13.81 -18.94 7.48
CA LYS A 51 -15.22 -19.30 7.60
C LYS A 51 -15.75 -20.21 6.50
N GLY A 52 -14.91 -20.51 5.51
CA GLY A 52 -15.35 -21.21 4.29
C GLY A 52 -16.13 -20.31 3.35
N GLU A 53 -16.57 -20.90 2.24
CA GLU A 53 -17.31 -20.16 1.22
C GLU A 53 -18.71 -19.76 1.71
N SER A 54 -19.05 -18.49 1.58
CA SER A 54 -20.35 -17.99 2.04
C SER A 54 -21.46 -18.43 1.11
N GLN A 55 -22.59 -18.87 1.68
CA GLN A 55 -23.82 -19.15 0.91
C GLN A 55 -24.38 -17.90 0.19
N ARG A 56 -23.98 -16.71 0.62
CA ARG A 56 -24.41 -15.42 0.05
C ARG A 56 -23.21 -14.49 -0.18
N PRO A 57 -22.28 -14.82 -1.08
CA PRO A 57 -21.04 -14.06 -1.29
C PRO A 57 -21.30 -12.60 -1.63
N LYS A 58 -22.30 -12.30 -2.46
CA LYS A 58 -22.66 -10.91 -2.81
C LYS A 58 -23.06 -10.06 -1.61
N ARG A 59 -23.78 -10.63 -0.64
CA ARG A 59 -24.19 -9.91 0.57
C ARG A 59 -22.99 -9.65 1.48
N THR A 60 -22.12 -10.63 1.62
CA THR A 60 -20.89 -10.50 2.44
C THR A 60 -19.95 -9.47 1.86
N ILE A 61 -19.70 -9.51 0.54
CA ILE A 61 -18.83 -8.51 -0.13
C ILE A 61 -19.44 -7.11 0.01
N ARG A 62 -20.76 -6.93 -0.18
CA ARG A 62 -21.42 -5.63 0.02
C ARG A 62 -21.25 -5.09 1.45
N MET A 63 -21.37 -5.96 2.45
CA MET A 63 -21.13 -5.58 3.85
C MET A 63 -19.68 -5.16 4.09
N LEU A 64 -18.71 -5.89 3.53
CA LEU A 64 -17.30 -5.54 3.59
C LEU A 64 -17.01 -4.22 2.87
N THR A 65 -17.63 -3.98 1.70
CA THR A 65 -17.53 -2.69 0.98
C THR A 65 -18.01 -1.54 1.86
N PHE A 66 -19.12 -1.72 2.56
CA PHE A 66 -19.65 -0.71 3.48
C PHE A 66 -18.69 -0.45 4.65
N ILE A 67 -18.13 -1.49 5.24
CA ILE A 67 -17.15 -1.36 6.35
C ILE A 67 -15.89 -0.61 5.88
N TRP A 68 -15.32 -1.00 4.72
CA TRP A 68 -14.17 -0.32 4.16
C TRP A 68 -14.46 1.13 3.75
N GLY A 69 -15.68 1.41 3.24
CA GLY A 69 -16.14 2.75 2.96
C GLY A 69 -16.21 3.63 4.22
N LEU A 70 -16.75 3.09 5.32
CA LEU A 70 -16.76 3.79 6.61
C LEU A 70 -15.34 4.04 7.14
N ALA A 71 -14.44 3.06 7.01
CA ALA A 71 -13.03 3.23 7.38
C ALA A 71 -12.37 4.35 6.55
N ALA A 72 -12.60 4.39 5.23
CA ALA A 72 -12.11 5.45 4.37
C ALA A 72 -12.62 6.85 4.78
N ILE A 73 -13.91 6.96 5.14
CA ILE A 73 -14.48 8.20 5.67
C ILE A 73 -13.78 8.58 6.99
N GLY A 74 -13.56 7.63 7.89
CA GLY A 74 -12.86 7.89 9.15
C GLY A 74 -11.45 8.45 8.92
N VAL A 75 -10.69 7.89 7.99
CA VAL A 75 -9.37 8.41 7.60
C VAL A 75 -9.48 9.80 6.98
N ALA A 76 -10.47 10.03 6.10
CA ALA A 76 -10.69 11.32 5.47
C ALA A 76 -11.01 12.43 6.49
N LEU A 77 -11.77 12.11 7.54
CA LEU A 77 -12.06 13.06 8.63
C LEU A 77 -10.82 13.38 9.48
N ALA A 78 -9.87 12.49 9.59
CA ALA A 78 -8.59 12.72 10.27
C ALA A 78 -7.59 13.51 9.40
N ALA A 79 -7.79 13.54 8.09
CA ALA A 79 -6.90 14.18 7.12
C ALA A 79 -6.58 15.66 7.43
N PRO A 80 -7.53 16.53 7.82
CA PRO A 80 -7.27 17.94 8.15
C PRO A 80 -6.33 18.15 9.34
N LEU A 81 -6.09 17.12 10.15
CA LEU A 81 -5.16 17.19 11.29
C LEU A 81 -3.69 17.25 10.87
N TYR A 82 -3.41 16.98 9.60
CA TYR A 82 -2.05 16.97 9.04
C TYR A 82 -1.84 18.16 8.11
N GLU A 83 -0.78 18.91 8.34
CA GLU A 83 -0.43 20.11 7.55
C GLU A 83 -0.13 19.76 6.08
N ASN A 84 0.45 18.59 5.82
CA ASN A 84 0.83 18.15 4.47
C ASN A 84 0.40 16.70 4.20
N LEU A 85 -0.84 16.54 3.72
CA LEU A 85 -1.43 15.24 3.39
C LEU A 85 -0.67 14.47 2.31
N ILE A 86 -0.17 15.15 1.28
CA ILE A 86 0.55 14.51 0.18
C ILE A 86 1.83 13.87 0.72
N GLN A 87 2.55 14.59 1.58
CA GLN A 87 3.75 14.06 2.20
C GLN A 87 3.43 12.88 3.14
N LEU A 88 2.39 12.98 3.96
CA LEU A 88 1.97 11.89 4.84
C LEU A 88 1.66 10.61 4.07
N VAL A 89 0.86 10.71 3.00
CA VAL A 89 0.48 9.55 2.17
C VAL A 89 1.71 8.95 1.48
N ASN A 90 2.61 9.78 0.97
CA ASN A 90 3.85 9.31 0.35
C ASN A 90 4.79 8.64 1.35
N VAL A 91 4.93 9.17 2.56
CA VAL A 91 5.73 8.53 3.62
C VAL A 91 5.11 7.19 4.02
N LEU A 92 3.80 7.16 4.31
CA LEU A 92 3.10 5.92 4.65
C LEU A 92 3.21 4.88 3.53
N GLY A 93 3.01 5.29 2.27
CA GLY A 93 3.16 4.40 1.12
C GLY A 93 4.58 3.85 1.02
N SER A 94 5.60 4.70 1.14
CA SER A 94 7.00 4.30 1.00
C SER A 94 7.46 3.30 2.08
N LEU A 95 6.83 3.30 3.25
CA LEU A 95 7.10 2.31 4.29
C LEU A 95 6.74 0.88 3.89
N PHE A 96 5.75 0.71 2.99
CA PHE A 96 5.26 -0.62 2.58
C PHE A 96 5.61 -0.98 1.15
N TYR A 97 5.65 0.01 0.23
CA TYR A 97 5.82 -0.25 -1.20
C TYR A 97 7.14 -0.96 -1.52
N GLY A 98 8.23 -0.67 -0.78
CA GLY A 98 9.51 -1.32 -0.97
C GLY A 98 9.44 -2.82 -0.71
N THR A 99 8.84 -3.22 0.40
CA THR A 99 8.66 -4.64 0.75
C THR A 99 7.77 -5.36 -0.26
N ILE A 100 6.66 -4.73 -0.67
CA ILE A 100 5.74 -5.27 -1.68
C ILE A 100 6.46 -5.42 -3.02
N LEU A 101 7.20 -4.41 -3.46
CA LEU A 101 8.01 -4.49 -4.68
C LEU A 101 9.02 -5.63 -4.60
N GLY A 102 9.69 -5.82 -3.46
CA GLY A 102 10.59 -6.93 -3.21
C GLY A 102 9.92 -8.29 -3.40
N PHE A 103 8.70 -8.49 -2.89
CA PHE A 103 7.92 -9.70 -3.13
C PHE A 103 7.67 -9.95 -4.62
N PHE A 104 7.24 -8.92 -5.36
CA PHE A 104 7.02 -9.05 -6.79
C PHE A 104 8.29 -9.37 -7.56
N LEU A 105 9.42 -8.73 -7.23
CA LEU A 105 10.70 -9.00 -7.87
C LEU A 105 11.13 -10.47 -7.64
N VAL A 106 11.00 -10.96 -6.41
CA VAL A 106 11.33 -12.38 -6.12
C VAL A 106 10.38 -13.30 -6.86
N ALA A 107 9.08 -13.06 -6.84
CA ALA A 107 8.08 -13.92 -7.48
C ALA A 107 8.23 -13.99 -9.01
N LEU A 108 8.58 -12.86 -9.65
CA LEU A 108 8.70 -12.79 -11.11
C LEU A 108 10.04 -13.30 -11.61
N PHE A 109 11.13 -12.94 -10.93
CA PHE A 109 12.49 -13.20 -11.44
C PHE A 109 13.17 -14.42 -10.79
N ILE A 110 12.76 -14.82 -9.57
CA ILE A 110 13.45 -15.87 -8.80
C ILE A 110 12.48 -16.98 -8.43
N LYS A 111 12.01 -17.72 -9.44
CA LYS A 111 10.98 -18.78 -9.31
C LYS A 111 11.35 -19.94 -8.37
N GLN A 112 12.59 -20.05 -7.95
CA GLN A 112 13.10 -21.18 -7.13
C GLN A 112 12.94 -20.94 -5.62
N VAL A 113 12.57 -19.73 -5.18
CA VAL A 113 12.47 -19.37 -3.75
C VAL A 113 11.17 -19.91 -3.17
N GLY A 114 11.30 -20.71 -2.10
CA GLY A 114 10.14 -21.28 -1.41
C GLY A 114 9.34 -20.23 -0.62
N VAL A 115 8.06 -20.52 -0.40
CA VAL A 115 7.11 -19.61 0.31
C VAL A 115 7.64 -19.19 1.69
N LYS A 116 8.24 -20.13 2.45
CA LYS A 116 8.82 -19.83 3.78
C LYS A 116 9.92 -18.78 3.71
N SER A 117 10.82 -18.90 2.72
CA SER A 117 11.91 -17.95 2.53
C SER A 117 11.40 -16.55 2.17
N ILE A 118 10.37 -16.46 1.32
CA ILE A 118 9.74 -15.19 0.93
C ILE A 118 9.07 -14.52 2.13
N LEU A 119 8.30 -15.27 2.93
CA LEU A 119 7.63 -14.73 4.11
C LEU A 119 8.62 -14.19 5.14
N MET A 120 9.68 -14.95 5.45
CA MET A 120 10.72 -14.49 6.37
C MET A 120 11.48 -13.27 5.83
N ALA A 121 11.77 -13.26 4.55
CA ALA A 121 12.40 -12.12 3.89
C ALA A 121 11.53 -10.87 3.95
N GLY A 122 10.22 -11.01 3.76
CA GLY A 122 9.28 -9.89 3.87
C GLY A 122 9.20 -9.31 5.28
N ILE A 123 9.12 -10.17 6.30
CA ILE A 123 9.12 -9.73 7.70
C ILE A 123 10.41 -8.97 8.03
N LEU A 124 11.57 -9.51 7.63
CA LEU A 124 12.85 -8.84 7.84
C LEU A 124 12.96 -7.52 7.05
N GLY A 125 12.54 -7.52 5.78
CA GLY A 125 12.55 -6.31 4.96
C GLY A 125 11.68 -5.21 5.55
N GLN A 126 10.48 -5.57 6.03
CA GLN A 126 9.58 -4.63 6.68
C GLN A 126 10.16 -4.10 8.00
N PHE A 127 10.79 -4.96 8.79
CA PHE A 127 11.46 -4.56 10.02
C PHE A 127 12.61 -3.58 9.75
N VAL A 128 13.44 -3.83 8.73
CA VAL A 128 14.55 -2.95 8.35
C VAL A 128 14.02 -1.58 7.92
N VAL A 129 12.94 -1.52 7.14
CA VAL A 129 12.34 -0.25 6.71
C VAL A 129 11.81 0.54 7.92
N PHE A 130 11.09 -0.10 8.84
CA PHE A 130 10.62 0.55 10.06
C PHE A 130 11.77 1.01 10.96
N PHE A 131 12.84 0.24 11.05
CA PHE A 131 14.03 0.61 11.80
C PHE A 131 14.72 1.85 11.19
N CYS A 132 14.88 1.88 9.86
CA CYS A 132 15.41 3.06 9.16
C CYS A 132 14.51 4.29 9.35
N HIS A 133 13.19 4.10 9.33
CA HIS A 133 12.25 5.20 9.60
C HIS A 133 12.35 5.71 11.04
N TYR A 134 12.49 4.83 12.02
CA TYR A 134 12.72 5.19 13.41
C TYR A 134 14.03 5.99 13.58
N LEU A 135 15.12 5.55 12.95
CA LEU A 135 16.40 6.28 12.97
C LEU A 135 16.30 7.66 12.29
N ASN A 136 15.44 7.80 11.29
CA ASN A 136 15.20 9.06 10.62
C ASN A 136 14.35 10.03 11.48
N ILE A 137 13.36 9.52 12.23
CA ILE A 137 12.59 10.33 13.19
C ILE A 137 13.46 10.81 14.35
N THR A 138 14.41 9.99 14.80
CA THR A 138 15.35 10.34 15.87
C THR A 138 16.51 11.22 15.39
N GLU A 139 16.47 11.71 14.14
CA GLU A 139 17.48 12.57 13.52
C GLU A 139 18.91 11.99 13.48
N ILE A 140 19.06 10.67 13.73
CA ILE A 140 20.35 9.96 13.63
C ILE A 140 20.80 9.86 12.18
N ILE A 141 19.86 9.68 11.26
CA ILE A 141 20.09 9.63 9.80
C ILE A 141 19.09 10.56 9.10
N SER A 142 19.53 11.21 8.04
CA SER A 142 18.65 12.03 7.18
C SER A 142 18.41 11.30 5.85
N LEU A 143 17.41 10.41 5.84
CA LEU A 143 17.01 9.68 4.64
C LEU A 143 15.72 10.27 4.05
N GLY A 144 15.73 10.62 2.76
CA GLY A 144 14.49 10.94 2.05
C GLY A 144 13.58 9.70 2.01
N TYR A 145 12.28 9.89 2.20
CA TYR A 145 11.29 8.78 2.27
C TYR A 145 11.29 7.87 1.03
N LEU A 146 11.71 8.36 -0.12
CA LEU A 146 11.83 7.56 -1.36
C LEU A 146 12.86 6.41 -1.23
N TRP A 147 13.88 6.57 -0.39
CA TRP A 147 14.90 5.55 -0.16
C TRP A 147 14.34 4.32 0.54
N TYR A 148 13.24 4.44 1.31
CA TYR A 148 12.61 3.29 1.95
C TYR A 148 12.15 2.23 0.94
N ASN A 149 11.73 2.66 -0.27
CA ASN A 149 11.35 1.74 -1.34
C ASN A 149 12.54 0.91 -1.83
N VAL A 150 13.70 1.55 -2.00
CA VAL A 150 14.94 0.87 -2.43
C VAL A 150 15.44 -0.06 -1.34
N ILE A 151 15.54 0.44 -0.11
CA ILE A 151 16.01 -0.35 1.04
C ILE A 151 15.11 -1.57 1.25
N GLY A 152 13.79 -1.39 1.25
CA GLY A 152 12.84 -2.47 1.44
C GLY A 152 12.95 -3.54 0.35
N SER A 153 12.92 -3.15 -0.92
CA SER A 153 12.98 -4.09 -2.04
C SER A 153 14.30 -4.85 -2.11
N VAL A 154 15.43 -4.16 -1.96
CA VAL A 154 16.76 -4.78 -1.96
C VAL A 154 16.91 -5.73 -0.78
N THR A 155 16.47 -5.34 0.42
CA THR A 155 16.53 -6.21 1.61
C THR A 155 15.71 -7.47 1.42
N VAL A 156 14.48 -7.37 0.90
CA VAL A 156 13.63 -8.54 0.65
C VAL A 156 14.27 -9.48 -0.37
N VAL A 157 14.77 -8.95 -1.49
CA VAL A 157 15.41 -9.79 -2.53
C VAL A 157 16.66 -10.48 -1.99
N ALA A 158 17.55 -9.74 -1.31
CA ALA A 158 18.80 -10.28 -0.77
C ALA A 158 18.54 -11.36 0.30
N THR A 159 17.60 -11.08 1.25
CA THR A 159 17.28 -12.03 2.32
C THR A 159 16.50 -13.25 1.81
N ALA A 160 15.63 -13.08 0.81
CA ALA A 160 14.93 -14.20 0.19
C ALA A 160 15.91 -15.18 -0.49
N LEU A 161 16.91 -14.66 -1.18
CA LEU A 161 17.99 -15.47 -1.74
C LEU A 161 18.83 -16.16 -0.65
N ALA A 162 19.22 -15.44 0.39
CA ALA A 162 19.98 -15.99 1.49
C ALA A 162 19.24 -17.15 2.19
N PHE A 163 17.96 -16.97 2.50
CA PHE A 163 17.12 -18.02 3.08
C PHE A 163 16.88 -19.19 2.13
N HIS A 164 16.75 -18.93 0.83
CA HIS A 164 16.64 -20.02 -0.14
C HIS A 164 17.86 -20.92 -0.11
N PHE A 165 19.07 -20.37 -0.13
CA PHE A 165 20.31 -21.15 -0.03
C PHE A 165 20.47 -21.85 1.31
N TRP A 166 20.04 -21.19 2.41
CA TRP A 166 20.08 -21.80 3.75
C TRP A 166 19.18 -23.02 3.87
N PHE A 167 17.90 -22.90 3.48
CA PHE A 167 16.94 -24.00 3.57
C PHE A 167 17.26 -25.14 2.59
N ARG A 168 17.84 -24.84 1.44
CA ARG A 168 18.27 -25.87 0.49
C ARG A 168 19.41 -26.72 1.03
N ARG A 169 20.32 -26.15 1.81
CA ARG A 169 21.40 -26.90 2.48
C ARG A 169 20.91 -27.82 3.60
N GLY A 170 19.82 -27.45 4.30
CA GLY A 170 19.24 -28.26 5.37
C GLY A 170 18.36 -29.43 4.91
N SER A 171 18.06 -29.55 3.61
CA SER A 171 17.24 -30.64 3.05
C SER A 171 18.05 -31.78 2.41
N VAL A 172 19.35 -31.82 2.63
CA VAL A 172 20.29 -32.85 2.08
C VAL A 172 20.74 -33.83 3.17
N TYR A 173 20.09 -33.85 4.34
CA TYR A 173 20.28 -34.87 5.37
C TYR A 173 18.96 -35.56 5.72
#